data_9cf5550362819debf9029d8a1ea12687
#
_entry.id   9cf5550362819debf9029d8a1ea12687
#
_cell.length_a   1.000
_cell.length_b   1.000
_cell.length_c   1.000
_cell.angle_alpha   90.00
_cell.angle_beta   90.00
_cell.angle_gamma   90.00
#
_symmetry.space_group_name_H-M   'P 1'
#
loop_
_entity.id
_entity.type
_entity.pdbx_description
1 polymer ?
#
loop_
_entity_poly.entity_id
_entity_poly.type
_entity_poly.pdbx_seq_one_letter_code
_entity_poly.pdbx_strand_id
1 'polypeptide(L)'
;AIATTADEYKAMYSSTGVNTESLFYLSIDDKHNWSAYSCGTLWSTYSFSPSPKLQKMYGANDCRTSIFIWDASSTPTKPVFKGGKFPTVTTTNYLINAPEMYLIKAEAKLHGTTAADFDEARNSLLVVAKRNADITSAEQLGTTKDEVLAFLKDERARELFQEGLRLYDLRRWDEKASVYAYGAPEVKFTFNNYKISDFVYPIPVDEINSGFGVAQNDWSKTLPKAN
;
A
#
# COMPACT_ATOMS: atom_id res chain seq x y z
N ALA A 1 18.27 8.60 -5.76
CA ALA A 1 18.26 7.19 -6.24
C ALA A 1 17.28 6.39 -5.41
N ILE A 2 16.71 5.33 -5.96
CA ILE A 2 15.83 4.41 -5.23
C ILE A 2 16.71 3.39 -4.49
N ALA A 3 16.45 3.17 -3.20
CA ALA A 3 17.14 2.15 -2.40
C ALA A 3 16.84 0.75 -2.93
N THR A 4 17.87 -0.04 -3.09
CA THR A 4 17.76 -1.43 -3.59
C THR A 4 18.38 -2.46 -2.65
N THR A 5 19.00 -2.00 -1.57
CA THR A 5 19.54 -2.88 -0.54
C THR A 5 18.74 -2.82 0.75
N ALA A 6 18.81 -3.88 1.55
CA ALA A 6 18.13 -3.96 2.84
C ALA A 6 18.58 -2.85 3.81
N ASP A 7 19.88 -2.54 3.82
CA ASP A 7 20.43 -1.52 4.72
C ASP A 7 19.97 -0.11 4.35
N GLU A 8 19.98 0.23 3.05
CA GLU A 8 19.47 1.51 2.57
C GLU A 8 17.97 1.66 2.88
N TYR A 9 17.18 0.62 2.59
CA TYR A 9 15.74 0.65 2.82
C TYR A 9 15.40 0.77 4.31
N LYS A 10 16.09 0.00 5.16
CA LYS A 10 15.93 0.06 6.62
C LYS A 10 16.30 1.43 7.19
N ALA A 11 17.36 2.04 6.68
CA ALA A 11 17.80 3.36 7.12
C ALA A 11 16.72 4.43 6.91
N MET A 12 15.93 4.37 5.82
CA MET A 12 14.88 5.34 5.52
C MET A 12 13.73 5.32 6.54
N TYR A 13 13.43 4.16 7.12
CA TYR A 13 12.32 3.97 8.06
C TYR A 13 12.78 3.82 9.52
N SER A 14 14.04 4.09 9.82
CA SER A 14 14.52 4.15 11.21
C SER A 14 14.02 5.42 11.91
N SER A 15 13.96 5.40 13.24
CA SER A 15 13.51 6.55 14.05
C SER A 15 14.37 7.80 13.87
N THR A 16 15.61 7.66 13.41
CA THR A 16 16.56 8.75 13.16
C THR A 16 16.88 8.92 11.68
N GLY A 17 16.27 8.09 10.82
CA GLY A 17 16.56 8.07 9.40
C GLY A 17 15.89 9.22 8.65
N VAL A 18 16.49 9.56 7.53
CA VAL A 18 15.89 10.45 6.54
C VAL A 18 15.58 9.61 5.30
N ASN A 19 14.33 9.63 4.86
CA ASN A 19 13.97 9.01 3.60
C ASN A 19 14.47 9.89 2.44
N THR A 20 15.55 9.47 1.83
CA THR A 20 16.17 10.17 0.69
C THR A 20 15.34 10.13 -0.59
N GLU A 21 14.30 9.33 -0.63
CA GLU A 21 13.35 9.21 -1.74
C GLU A 21 12.14 10.12 -1.57
N SER A 22 11.96 10.71 -0.38
CA SER A 22 10.79 11.54 -0.11
C SER A 22 10.88 12.88 -0.83
N LEU A 23 9.79 13.23 -1.49
CA LEU A 23 9.58 14.53 -2.13
C LEU A 23 8.81 15.48 -1.22
N PHE A 24 7.95 14.93 -0.37
CA PHE A 24 7.19 15.69 0.61
C PHE A 24 6.89 14.85 1.85
N TYR A 25 7.13 15.40 3.03
CA TYR A 25 6.90 14.72 4.30
C TYR A 25 6.48 15.71 5.41
N LEU A 26 5.83 15.17 6.42
CA LEU A 26 5.55 15.87 7.67
C LEU A 26 6.50 15.34 8.74
N SER A 27 7.39 16.22 9.19
CA SER A 27 8.29 15.90 10.30
C SER A 27 7.51 15.82 11.60
N ILE A 28 7.74 14.74 12.34
CA ILE A 28 7.13 14.49 13.64
C ILE A 28 8.25 14.30 14.65
N ASP A 29 8.06 14.85 15.83
CA ASP A 29 8.98 14.72 16.98
C ASP A 29 8.21 14.43 18.27
N ASP A 30 8.91 14.32 19.39
CA ASP A 30 8.31 14.02 20.70
C ASP A 30 7.32 15.08 21.18
N LYS A 31 7.46 16.31 20.74
CA LYS A 31 6.60 17.45 21.13
C LYS A 31 5.49 17.70 20.12
N HIS A 32 5.76 17.40 18.85
CA HIS A 32 4.87 17.68 17.72
C HIS A 32 4.50 16.37 17.03
N ASN A 33 3.74 15.54 17.73
CA ASN A 33 3.22 14.29 17.20
C ASN A 33 1.71 14.20 17.48
N TRP A 34 1.07 13.31 16.73
CA TRP A 34 -0.37 13.11 16.87
C TRP A 34 -0.74 12.07 17.94
N SER A 35 0.24 11.62 18.72
CA SER A 35 0.03 10.65 19.81
C SER A 35 -0.84 9.47 19.37
N ALA A 36 -2.03 9.34 19.96
CA ALA A 36 -2.96 8.25 19.67
C ALA A 36 -3.41 8.18 18.19
N TYR A 37 -3.30 9.27 17.45
CA TYR A 37 -3.71 9.35 16.03
C TYR A 37 -2.54 9.22 15.06
N SER A 38 -1.32 9.00 15.54
CA SER A 38 -0.18 8.75 14.66
C SER A 38 -0.33 7.42 13.92
N CYS A 39 0.24 7.32 12.72
CA CYS A 39 0.25 6.06 11.97
C CYS A 39 0.91 4.93 12.78
N GLY A 40 1.99 5.21 13.52
CA GLY A 40 2.64 4.24 14.41
C GLY A 40 1.70 3.69 15.47
N THR A 41 0.94 4.56 16.14
CA THR A 41 -0.05 4.14 17.14
C THR A 41 -1.19 3.34 16.52
N LEU A 42 -1.74 3.79 15.38
CA LEU A 42 -2.82 3.08 14.69
C LEU A 42 -2.41 1.66 14.31
N TRP A 43 -1.23 1.49 13.72
CA TRP A 43 -0.75 0.17 13.32
C TRP A 43 -0.38 -0.74 14.51
N SER A 44 0.18 -0.18 15.59
CA SER A 44 0.56 -0.96 16.76
C SER A 44 -0.62 -1.31 17.66
N THR A 45 -1.54 -0.37 17.87
CA THR A 45 -2.64 -0.50 18.83
C THR A 45 -3.82 -1.27 18.27
N TYR A 46 -4.20 -1.00 17.04
CA TYR A 46 -5.41 -1.59 16.45
C TYR A 46 -5.16 -2.87 15.67
N SER A 47 -3.95 -3.42 15.74
CA SER A 47 -3.60 -4.72 15.17
C SER A 47 -3.93 -4.84 13.67
N PHE A 48 -3.89 -3.76 12.92
CA PHE A 48 -3.97 -3.83 11.47
C PHE A 48 -2.71 -4.50 10.93
N SER A 49 -2.90 -5.45 10.05
CA SER A 49 -1.83 -6.18 9.42
C SER A 49 -2.03 -6.18 7.92
N PRO A 50 -0.98 -6.05 7.13
CA PRO A 50 -1.07 -6.32 5.71
C PRO A 50 -1.59 -7.72 5.45
N SER A 51 -2.39 -7.87 4.39
CA SER A 51 -3.06 -9.13 4.09
C SER A 51 -2.06 -10.27 3.83
N PRO A 52 -2.43 -11.54 4.09
CA PRO A 52 -1.61 -12.69 3.71
C PRO A 52 -1.30 -12.73 2.21
N LYS A 53 -2.19 -12.19 1.37
CA LYS A 53 -1.92 -12.04 -0.07
C LYS A 53 -0.72 -11.12 -0.31
N LEU A 54 -0.70 -9.95 0.32
CA LEU A 54 0.42 -9.01 0.18
C LEU A 54 1.72 -9.62 0.70
N GLN A 55 1.68 -10.31 1.85
CA GLN A 55 2.87 -10.95 2.43
C GLN A 55 3.54 -11.91 1.46
N LYS A 56 2.76 -12.67 0.69
CA LYS A 56 3.24 -13.64 -0.30
C LYS A 56 3.78 -13.01 -1.59
N MET A 57 3.55 -11.72 -1.80
CA MET A 57 4.03 -11.01 -2.99
C MET A 57 5.50 -10.65 -2.93
N TYR A 58 6.11 -10.64 -1.73
CA TYR A 58 7.51 -10.30 -1.58
C TYR A 58 8.40 -11.52 -1.85
N GLY A 59 9.38 -11.34 -2.73
CA GLY A 59 10.42 -12.33 -2.95
C GLY A 59 11.39 -12.43 -1.78
N ALA A 60 12.16 -13.49 -1.74
CA ALA A 60 13.14 -13.72 -0.67
C ALA A 60 14.24 -12.63 -0.62
N ASN A 61 14.57 -12.06 -1.78
CA ASN A 61 15.59 -11.04 -1.94
C ASN A 61 15.02 -9.61 -2.10
N ASP A 62 13.77 -9.41 -1.65
CA ASP A 62 13.14 -8.09 -1.67
C ASP A 62 13.58 -7.27 -0.45
N CYS A 63 14.26 -6.15 -0.68
CA CYS A 63 14.82 -5.31 0.39
C CYS A 63 13.75 -4.73 1.33
N ARG A 64 12.50 -4.62 0.89
CA ARG A 64 11.39 -4.11 1.69
C ARG A 64 11.06 -5.01 2.88
N THR A 65 11.36 -6.29 2.80
CA THR A 65 11.16 -7.23 3.92
C THR A 65 12.03 -6.92 5.14
N SER A 66 13.09 -6.14 4.96
CA SER A 66 14.03 -5.77 6.02
C SER A 66 13.43 -4.93 7.15
N ILE A 67 12.31 -4.23 6.87
CA ILE A 67 11.62 -3.40 7.88
C ILE A 67 10.44 -4.12 8.54
N PHE A 68 10.10 -5.34 8.13
CA PHE A 68 8.90 -6.00 8.63
C PHE A 68 8.99 -6.28 10.12
N ILE A 69 7.97 -5.83 10.86
CA ILE A 69 7.79 -6.10 12.28
C ILE A 69 6.80 -7.26 12.39
N TRP A 70 7.31 -8.42 12.80
CA TRP A 70 6.50 -9.63 12.92
C TRP A 70 5.68 -9.61 14.21
N ASP A 71 4.44 -10.10 14.12
CA ASP A 71 3.63 -10.34 15.29
C ASP A 71 4.18 -11.51 16.11
N ALA A 72 4.00 -11.45 17.44
CA ALA A 72 4.45 -12.53 18.34
C ALA A 72 3.76 -13.88 18.07
N SER A 73 2.57 -13.86 17.45
CA SER A 73 1.84 -15.06 17.01
C SER A 73 2.32 -15.61 15.67
N SER A 74 3.27 -14.93 15.02
CA SER A 74 3.79 -15.34 13.70
C SER A 74 4.51 -16.68 13.78
N THR A 75 4.20 -17.54 12.82
CA THR A 75 4.89 -18.83 12.63
C THR A 75 5.36 -18.96 11.17
N PRO A 76 6.30 -19.85 10.86
CA PRO A 76 6.72 -20.08 9.48
C PRO A 76 5.57 -20.46 8.52
N THR A 77 4.54 -21.13 9.05
CA THR A 77 3.35 -21.54 8.28
C THR A 77 2.24 -20.49 8.26
N LYS A 78 2.23 -19.59 9.24
CA LYS A 78 1.30 -18.47 9.36
C LYS A 78 2.06 -17.19 9.68
N PRO A 79 2.78 -16.65 8.72
CA PRO A 79 3.50 -15.39 8.93
C PRO A 79 2.51 -14.23 9.05
N VAL A 80 2.63 -13.48 10.12
CA VAL A 80 1.84 -12.28 10.38
C VAL A 80 2.78 -11.13 10.67
N PHE A 81 2.79 -10.09 9.86
CA PHE A 81 3.56 -8.91 10.15
C PHE A 81 2.67 -7.68 10.30
N LYS A 82 3.04 -6.80 11.21
CA LYS A 82 2.33 -5.55 11.49
C LYS A 82 2.72 -4.42 10.56
N GLY A 83 3.66 -4.65 9.67
CA GLY A 83 4.23 -3.64 8.80
C GLY A 83 5.62 -3.24 9.25
N GLY A 84 6.01 -1.97 9.11
CA GLY A 84 7.33 -1.51 9.48
C GLY A 84 7.65 -0.08 9.04
N LYS A 85 6.79 0.54 8.24
CA LYS A 85 6.99 1.94 7.80
C LYS A 85 6.78 2.96 8.94
N PHE A 86 6.01 2.59 9.95
CA PHE A 86 5.71 3.46 11.09
C PHE A 86 6.02 2.72 12.39
N PRO A 87 7.30 2.50 12.72
CA PRO A 87 7.70 1.71 13.87
C PRO A 87 7.38 2.36 15.21
N THR A 88 7.26 3.69 15.27
CA THR A 88 6.98 4.45 16.49
C THR A 88 5.99 5.59 16.24
N VAL A 89 5.46 6.18 17.32
CA VAL A 89 4.55 7.33 17.26
C VAL A 89 5.23 8.60 16.72
N THR A 90 6.54 8.67 16.79
CA THR A 90 7.36 9.81 16.33
C THR A 90 7.91 9.58 14.91
N THR A 91 7.50 8.52 14.24
CA THR A 91 7.95 8.26 12.87
C THR A 91 7.43 9.34 11.92
N THR A 92 8.33 9.93 11.16
CA THR A 92 8.01 10.92 10.12
C THR A 92 7.04 10.34 9.10
N ASN A 93 6.01 11.09 8.74
CA ASN A 93 5.04 10.71 7.73
C ASN A 93 5.53 11.17 6.35
N TYR A 94 5.96 10.22 5.55
CA TYR A 94 6.33 10.44 4.15
C TYR A 94 5.06 10.37 3.29
N LEU A 95 4.68 11.49 2.67
CA LEU A 95 3.41 11.62 1.96
C LEU A 95 3.56 11.43 0.44
N ILE A 96 4.66 11.91 -0.13
CA ILE A 96 4.95 11.77 -1.56
C ILE A 96 6.39 11.29 -1.71
N ASN A 97 6.54 10.15 -2.35
CA ASN A 97 7.83 9.50 -2.53
C ASN A 97 8.15 9.26 -4.00
N ALA A 98 9.41 9.32 -4.35
CA ALA A 98 9.86 9.11 -5.73
C ALA A 98 9.42 7.77 -6.35
N PRO A 99 9.40 6.63 -5.63
CA PRO A 99 8.88 5.37 -6.18
C PRO A 99 7.46 5.49 -6.71
N GLU A 100 6.57 6.19 -6.01
CA GLU A 100 5.20 6.39 -6.49
C GLU A 100 5.18 7.15 -7.82
N MET A 101 6.04 8.14 -8.00
CA MET A 101 6.14 8.90 -9.25
C MET A 101 6.56 8.00 -10.42
N TYR A 102 7.48 7.07 -10.20
CA TYR A 102 7.85 6.07 -11.21
C TYR A 102 6.69 5.13 -11.55
N LEU A 103 5.91 4.71 -10.55
CA LEU A 103 4.74 3.85 -10.75
C LEU A 103 3.62 4.59 -11.48
N ILE A 104 3.36 5.86 -11.16
CA ILE A 104 2.42 6.72 -11.90
C ILE A 104 2.88 6.89 -13.35
N LYS A 105 4.15 7.19 -13.57
CA LYS A 105 4.72 7.32 -14.92
C LYS A 105 4.57 6.03 -15.70
N ALA A 106 4.89 4.90 -15.12
CA ALA A 106 4.76 3.59 -15.76
C ALA A 106 3.31 3.33 -16.20
N GLU A 107 2.35 3.57 -15.32
CA GLU A 107 0.94 3.39 -15.64
C GLU A 107 0.46 4.33 -16.75
N ALA A 108 0.80 5.61 -16.65
CA ALA A 108 0.47 6.59 -17.69
C ALA A 108 1.01 6.17 -19.06
N LYS A 109 2.23 5.65 -19.11
CA LYS A 109 2.86 5.16 -20.35
C LYS A 109 2.23 3.87 -20.89
N LEU A 110 1.67 3.02 -20.05
CA LEU A 110 0.88 1.85 -20.51
C LEU A 110 -0.38 2.26 -21.28
N HIS A 111 -0.92 3.44 -21.02
CA HIS A 111 -2.03 3.99 -21.81
C HIS A 111 -1.59 4.55 -23.17
N GLY A 112 -0.29 4.72 -23.41
CA GLY A 112 0.26 5.11 -24.71
C GLY A 112 0.07 4.05 -25.78
N THR A 113 0.25 4.43 -27.04
CA THR A 113 -0.01 3.57 -28.20
C THR A 113 1.25 3.13 -28.94
N THR A 114 2.40 3.67 -28.59
CA THR A 114 3.66 3.40 -29.27
C THR A 114 4.48 2.32 -28.56
N ALA A 115 5.38 1.66 -29.28
CA ALA A 115 6.35 0.73 -28.68
C ALA A 115 7.27 1.47 -27.68
N ALA A 116 7.65 2.71 -28.00
CA ALA A 116 8.47 3.54 -27.11
C ALA A 116 7.75 3.83 -25.77
N ASP A 117 6.42 4.06 -25.78
CA ASP A 117 5.66 4.23 -24.54
C ASP A 117 5.67 2.94 -23.71
N PHE A 118 5.52 1.79 -24.34
CA PHE A 118 5.57 0.50 -23.66
C PHE A 118 6.94 0.23 -23.04
N ASP A 119 8.02 0.51 -23.75
CA ASP A 119 9.38 0.35 -23.22
C ASP A 119 9.65 1.33 -22.07
N GLU A 120 9.17 2.58 -22.19
CA GLU A 120 9.30 3.56 -21.11
C GLU A 120 8.49 3.18 -19.87
N ALA A 121 7.30 2.57 -20.05
CA ALA A 121 6.50 2.02 -18.95
C ALA A 121 7.28 0.96 -18.19
N ARG A 122 7.82 -0.05 -18.90
CA ARG A 122 8.62 -1.12 -18.29
C ARG A 122 9.87 -0.59 -17.60
N ASN A 123 10.60 0.31 -18.24
CA ASN A 123 11.80 0.91 -17.67
C ASN A 123 11.49 1.72 -16.40
N SER A 124 10.41 2.47 -16.38
CA SER A 124 9.98 3.21 -15.20
C SER A 124 9.58 2.26 -14.05
N LEU A 125 8.83 1.21 -14.36
CA LEU A 125 8.43 0.18 -13.39
C LEU A 125 9.64 -0.58 -12.84
N LEU A 126 10.62 -0.90 -13.68
CA LEU A 126 11.84 -1.59 -13.30
C LEU A 126 12.64 -0.84 -12.24
N VAL A 127 12.62 0.49 -12.24
CA VAL A 127 13.32 1.30 -11.22
C VAL A 127 12.86 0.92 -9.82
N VAL A 128 11.56 0.70 -9.63
CA VAL A 128 10.99 0.32 -8.33
C VAL A 128 11.09 -1.19 -8.10
N ALA A 129 10.83 -2.00 -9.13
CA ALA A 129 10.83 -3.45 -9.04
C ALA A 129 12.20 -4.04 -8.61
N LYS A 130 13.29 -3.33 -8.88
CA LYS A 130 14.66 -3.68 -8.43
C LYS A 130 14.85 -3.67 -6.91
N ARG A 131 13.86 -3.27 -6.14
CA ARG A 131 13.85 -3.54 -4.69
C ARG A 131 13.86 -5.04 -4.39
N ASN A 132 13.35 -5.86 -5.28
CA ASN A 132 13.61 -7.29 -5.30
C ASN A 132 14.85 -7.54 -6.20
N ALA A 133 15.95 -7.97 -5.59
CA ALA A 133 17.22 -8.19 -6.30
C ALA A 133 17.15 -9.30 -7.37
N ASP A 134 16.11 -10.14 -7.34
CA ASP A 134 15.88 -11.15 -8.38
C ASP A 134 15.35 -10.54 -9.69
N ILE A 135 14.90 -9.27 -9.66
CA ILE A 135 14.40 -8.55 -10.83
C ILE A 135 15.50 -7.66 -11.37
N THR A 136 16.07 -8.05 -12.50
CA THR A 136 17.21 -7.39 -13.11
C THR A 136 16.91 -6.75 -14.45
N SER A 137 15.85 -7.19 -15.14
CA SER A 137 15.51 -6.70 -16.47
C SER A 137 14.01 -6.40 -16.63
N ALA A 138 13.68 -5.56 -17.61
CA ALA A 138 12.32 -5.14 -17.90
C ALA A 138 11.44 -6.29 -18.47
N GLU A 139 12.06 -7.28 -19.08
CA GLU A 139 11.37 -8.46 -19.63
C GLU A 139 10.72 -9.31 -18.54
N GLN A 140 11.30 -9.32 -17.34
CA GLN A 140 10.75 -10.04 -16.19
C GLN A 140 9.44 -9.43 -15.66
N LEU A 141 9.11 -8.20 -16.07
CA LEU A 141 7.88 -7.49 -15.66
C LEU A 141 6.69 -7.83 -16.56
N GLY A 142 6.93 -8.46 -17.71
CA GLY A 142 5.94 -8.84 -18.70
C GLY A 142 6.32 -8.41 -20.11
N THR A 143 5.72 -9.09 -21.08
CA THR A 143 5.94 -8.90 -22.52
C THR A 143 4.75 -8.25 -23.22
N THR A 144 3.61 -8.23 -22.55
CA THR A 144 2.37 -7.59 -23.01
C THR A 144 1.94 -6.47 -22.06
N LYS A 145 1.11 -5.55 -22.54
CA LYS A 145 0.56 -4.47 -21.70
C LYS A 145 -0.20 -4.99 -20.49
N ASP A 146 -0.98 -6.04 -20.68
CA ASP A 146 -1.78 -6.63 -19.59
C ASP A 146 -0.90 -7.27 -18.52
N GLU A 147 0.15 -7.98 -18.91
CA GLU A 147 1.13 -8.55 -17.98
C GLU A 147 1.86 -7.45 -17.18
N VAL A 148 2.33 -6.40 -17.87
CA VAL A 148 3.01 -5.28 -17.21
C VAL A 148 2.06 -4.51 -16.29
N LEU A 149 0.79 -4.33 -16.69
CA LEU A 149 -0.21 -3.70 -15.84
C LEU A 149 -0.51 -4.56 -14.59
N ALA A 150 -0.62 -5.86 -14.74
CA ALA A 150 -0.81 -6.77 -13.61
C ALA A 150 0.38 -6.70 -12.64
N PHE A 151 1.60 -6.72 -13.17
CA PHE A 151 2.81 -6.56 -12.35
C PHE A 151 2.84 -5.20 -11.63
N LEU A 152 2.49 -4.10 -12.34
CA LEU A 152 2.44 -2.75 -11.78
C LEU A 152 1.44 -2.66 -10.62
N LYS A 153 0.25 -3.26 -10.74
CA LYS A 153 -0.75 -3.30 -9.69
C LYS A 153 -0.25 -4.00 -8.43
N ASP A 154 0.49 -5.10 -8.60
CA ASP A 154 1.12 -5.81 -7.51
C ASP A 154 2.31 -5.03 -6.93
N GLU A 155 3.10 -4.35 -7.78
CA GLU A 155 4.21 -3.51 -7.34
C GLU A 155 3.73 -2.30 -6.53
N ARG A 156 2.64 -1.65 -6.95
CA ARG A 156 2.01 -0.60 -6.16
C ARG A 156 1.55 -1.12 -4.80
N ALA A 157 1.00 -2.32 -4.72
CA ALA A 157 0.61 -2.92 -3.45
C ALA A 157 1.82 -3.18 -2.53
N ARG A 158 2.93 -3.69 -3.09
CA ARG A 158 4.18 -3.93 -2.36
C ARG A 158 4.83 -2.63 -1.90
N GLU A 159 4.90 -1.63 -2.78
CA GLU A 159 5.61 -0.39 -2.49
C GLU A 159 4.83 0.52 -1.53
N LEU A 160 3.53 0.65 -1.73
CA LEU A 160 2.71 1.66 -1.06
C LEU A 160 1.92 1.09 0.13
N PHE A 161 2.29 -0.08 0.66
CA PHE A 161 1.63 -0.64 1.83
C PHE A 161 1.78 0.32 3.02
N GLN A 162 0.74 0.39 3.86
CA GLN A 162 0.63 1.32 4.99
C GLN A 162 0.58 2.82 4.64
N GLU A 163 0.55 3.20 3.39
CA GLU A 163 0.48 4.61 2.96
C GLU A 163 -0.96 5.09 2.67
N GLY A 164 -1.96 4.24 2.88
CA GLY A 164 -3.37 4.61 2.73
C GLY A 164 -3.88 4.64 1.29
N LEU A 165 -3.07 4.29 0.30
CA LEU A 165 -3.39 4.46 -1.12
C LEU A 165 -4.16 3.29 -1.74
N ARG A 166 -4.17 2.11 -1.10
CA ARG A 166 -4.71 0.88 -1.72
C ARG A 166 -6.19 0.98 -2.08
N LEU A 167 -7.00 1.62 -1.25
CA LEU A 167 -8.44 1.78 -1.53
C LEU A 167 -8.67 2.58 -2.82
N TYR A 168 -7.90 3.65 -3.01
CA TYR A 168 -7.98 4.49 -4.20
C TYR A 168 -7.55 3.73 -5.46
N ASP A 169 -6.50 2.93 -5.37
CA ASP A 169 -6.04 2.06 -6.46
C ASP A 169 -7.12 1.05 -6.87
N LEU A 170 -7.67 0.30 -5.91
CA LEU A 170 -8.73 -0.67 -6.17
C LEU A 170 -9.98 -0.01 -6.78
N ARG A 171 -10.33 1.19 -6.30
CA ARG A 171 -11.48 1.94 -6.80
C ARG A 171 -11.29 2.38 -8.25
N ARG A 172 -10.14 2.97 -8.59
CA ARG A 172 -9.89 3.47 -9.95
C ARG A 172 -9.68 2.34 -10.98
N TRP A 173 -9.29 1.14 -10.53
CA TRP A 173 -9.18 -0.05 -11.39
C TRP A 173 -10.46 -0.88 -11.42
N ASP A 174 -11.51 -0.48 -10.71
CA ASP A 174 -12.76 -1.25 -10.53
C ASP A 174 -12.51 -2.67 -10.02
N GLU A 175 -11.55 -2.83 -9.11
CA GLU A 175 -11.16 -4.10 -8.54
C GLU A 175 -11.87 -4.37 -7.21
N LYS A 176 -11.94 -5.64 -6.86
CA LYS A 176 -12.53 -6.11 -5.60
C LYS A 176 -11.48 -6.16 -4.51
N ALA A 177 -11.89 -5.88 -3.29
CA ALA A 177 -11.06 -6.06 -2.11
C ALA A 177 -11.45 -7.35 -1.37
N SER A 178 -10.47 -7.94 -0.69
CA SER A 178 -10.68 -9.05 0.24
C SER A 178 -10.22 -8.64 1.63
N VAL A 179 -10.98 -8.99 2.64
CA VAL A 179 -10.65 -8.78 4.04
C VAL A 179 -10.33 -10.14 4.67
N TYR A 180 -9.22 -10.21 5.36
CA TYR A 180 -8.73 -11.40 6.03
C TYR A 180 -8.94 -11.28 7.53
N ALA A 181 -9.22 -12.38 8.21
CA ALA A 181 -9.16 -12.42 9.65
C ALA A 181 -7.70 -12.23 10.11
N TYR A 182 -7.49 -11.51 11.20
CA TYR A 182 -6.15 -11.31 11.77
C TYR A 182 -5.48 -12.65 12.08
N GLY A 183 -4.26 -12.82 11.65
CA GLY A 183 -3.50 -14.06 11.84
C GLY A 183 -4.01 -15.29 11.09
N ALA A 184 -5.01 -15.15 10.21
CA ALA A 184 -5.57 -16.23 9.42
C ALA A 184 -5.28 -16.05 7.93
N PRO A 185 -4.95 -17.12 7.21
CA PRO A 185 -4.72 -17.05 5.77
C PRO A 185 -6.03 -17.01 4.96
N GLU A 186 -7.16 -17.31 5.59
CA GLU A 186 -8.46 -17.40 4.94
C GLU A 186 -9.06 -16.00 4.76
N VAL A 187 -9.68 -15.79 3.61
CA VAL A 187 -10.49 -14.61 3.36
C VAL A 187 -11.72 -14.65 4.24
N LYS A 188 -11.91 -13.65 5.08
CA LYS A 188 -13.11 -13.54 5.92
C LYS A 188 -14.26 -12.90 5.17
N PHE A 189 -13.96 -11.87 4.38
CA PHE A 189 -14.93 -11.18 3.54
C PHE A 189 -14.32 -10.92 2.18
N THR A 190 -15.12 -11.02 1.14
CA THR A 190 -14.79 -10.44 -0.16
C THR A 190 -15.88 -9.47 -0.53
N PHE A 191 -15.48 -8.36 -1.13
CA PHE A 191 -16.40 -7.41 -1.76
C PHE A 191 -16.85 -7.94 -3.13
N ASN A 192 -17.19 -9.24 -3.22
CA ASN A 192 -17.45 -9.91 -4.50
C ASN A 192 -18.67 -9.37 -5.23
N ASN A 193 -19.66 -8.90 -4.48
CA ASN A 193 -20.91 -8.37 -5.02
C ASN A 193 -20.92 -6.85 -5.13
N TYR A 194 -19.82 -6.20 -4.72
CA TYR A 194 -19.69 -4.76 -4.71
C TYR A 194 -18.42 -4.36 -5.42
N LYS A 195 -18.54 -3.42 -6.31
CA LYS A 195 -17.38 -2.71 -6.81
C LYS A 195 -16.88 -1.78 -5.72
N ILE A 196 -15.57 -1.67 -5.57
CA ILE A 196 -14.99 -0.69 -4.65
C ILE A 196 -15.41 0.73 -5.03
N SER A 197 -15.65 0.99 -6.33
CA SER A 197 -16.20 2.25 -6.81
C SER A 197 -17.54 2.62 -6.17
N ASP A 198 -18.34 1.63 -5.79
CA ASP A 198 -19.65 1.86 -5.16
C ASP A 198 -19.54 2.04 -3.65
N PHE A 199 -18.34 1.80 -3.06
CA PHE A 199 -18.13 1.98 -1.63
C PHE A 199 -18.11 3.46 -1.27
N VAL A 200 -19.05 3.87 -0.43
CA VAL A 200 -19.14 5.22 0.14
C VAL A 200 -19.27 5.13 1.66
N TYR A 201 -18.64 6.05 2.36
CA TYR A 201 -18.81 6.16 3.81
C TYR A 201 -20.18 6.75 4.14
N PRO A 202 -20.81 6.34 5.25
CA PRO A 202 -22.02 7.02 5.74
C PRO A 202 -21.68 8.47 6.08
N ILE A 203 -22.66 9.36 5.84
CA ILE A 203 -22.55 10.73 6.32
C ILE A 203 -22.65 10.70 7.84
N PRO A 204 -21.74 11.39 8.57
CA PRO A 204 -21.81 11.43 10.02
C PRO A 204 -23.18 11.85 10.54
N VAL A 205 -23.63 11.19 11.62
CA VAL A 205 -24.96 11.45 12.16
C VAL A 205 -25.15 12.92 12.61
N ASP A 206 -24.08 13.54 13.06
CA ASP A 206 -24.08 14.95 13.47
C ASP A 206 -24.37 15.89 12.29
N GLU A 207 -23.88 15.57 11.10
CA GLU A 207 -24.21 16.31 9.88
C GLU A 207 -25.69 16.14 9.49
N ILE A 208 -26.23 14.93 9.63
CA ILE A 208 -27.66 14.67 9.40
C ILE A 208 -28.52 15.49 10.36
N ASN A 209 -28.11 15.55 11.63
CA ASN A 209 -28.84 16.23 12.70
C ASN A 209 -28.61 17.75 12.74
N SER A 210 -27.70 18.27 11.92
CA SER A 210 -27.34 19.71 11.91
C SER A 210 -28.47 20.67 11.51
N GLY A 211 -29.57 20.16 10.92
CA GLY A 211 -30.68 20.94 10.45
C GLY A 211 -30.48 21.55 9.05
N PHE A 212 -29.38 21.28 8.37
CA PHE A 212 -29.11 21.73 7.01
C PHE A 212 -29.82 20.91 5.90
N GLY A 213 -30.68 20.00 6.28
CA GLY A 213 -31.43 19.18 5.31
C GLY A 213 -30.59 18.10 4.62
N VAL A 214 -29.46 17.73 5.20
CA VAL A 214 -28.61 16.66 4.69
C VAL A 214 -29.30 15.32 4.91
N ALA A 215 -29.52 14.55 3.83
CA ALA A 215 -30.03 13.20 3.91
C ALA A 215 -28.91 12.17 3.88
N GLN A 216 -29.08 11.07 4.62
CA GLN A 216 -28.12 9.96 4.61
C GLN A 216 -28.01 9.37 3.20
N ASN A 217 -26.79 9.09 2.79
CA ASN A 217 -26.55 8.33 1.57
C ASN A 217 -26.90 6.84 1.76
N ASP A 218 -27.05 6.10 0.68
CA ASP A 218 -27.43 4.67 0.72
C ASP A 218 -26.21 3.76 0.93
N TRP A 219 -25.44 4.06 1.98
CA TRP A 219 -24.20 3.36 2.31
C TRP A 219 -24.43 1.88 2.70
N SER A 220 -25.62 1.54 3.20
CA SER A 220 -25.94 0.19 3.64
C SER A 220 -25.95 -0.83 2.50
N LYS A 221 -26.15 -0.39 1.26
CA LYS A 221 -26.06 -1.25 0.07
C LYS A 221 -24.62 -1.60 -0.31
N THR A 222 -23.68 -0.83 0.16
CA THR A 222 -22.26 -0.96 -0.22
C THR A 222 -21.42 -1.68 0.84
N LEU A 223 -22.00 -2.03 1.98
CA LEU A 223 -21.30 -2.81 2.99
C LEU A 223 -21.20 -4.28 2.58
N PRO A 224 -20.03 -4.88 2.73
CA PRO A 224 -19.87 -6.31 2.50
C PRO A 224 -20.72 -7.08 3.51
N LYS A 225 -21.45 -8.09 3.03
CA LYS A 225 -22.09 -9.05 3.92
C LYS A 225 -21.07 -10.12 4.29
N ALA A 226 -21.06 -10.51 5.56
CA ALA A 226 -20.29 -11.67 5.99
C ALA A 226 -20.79 -12.91 5.23
N ASN A 227 -19.86 -13.70 4.71
CA ASN A 227 -20.15 -15.00 4.13
C ASN A 227 -20.46 -16.00 5.24
#